data_7bf2987c10de065e2b8efcf50b7a8c21
#
_entry.id   7bf2987c10de065e2b8efcf50b7a8c21
#
_cell.length_a   1.000
_cell.length_b   1.000
_cell.length_c   1.000
_cell.angle_alpha   90.00
_cell.angle_beta   90.00
_cell.angle_gamma   90.00
#
_symmetry.space_group_name_H-M   'P 1'
#
loop_
_entity.id
_entity.type
_entity.pdbx_description
1 polymer ?
#
loop_
_entity_poly.entity_id
_entity_poly.type
_entity_poly.pdbx_seq_one_letter_code
_entity_poly.pdbx_strand_id
1 'polypeptide(L)'
;MEKIPRISVTPKAEELVRQLSEEFGELMFYQAGGCCEGTQPQCFRKGHFYPRTKDVSIGTILGFQFWIDHDLFEYWKYSHFELDVTDGFGAGGFSLETAKSKTFKINYHLFSQEELNNLEDTLLYHEYMIQEKEKQQSF
;
A
#
# COMPACT_ATOMS: atom_id res chain seq x y z
N MET A 1 -19.85 -10.40 -11.32
CA MET A 1 -19.12 -9.16 -11.65
C MET A 1 -17.85 -9.07 -10.85
N GLU A 2 -16.77 -8.83 -11.54
CA GLU A 2 -15.49 -8.65 -10.84
C GLU A 2 -15.48 -7.34 -10.08
N LYS A 3 -14.91 -7.36 -8.89
CA LYS A 3 -14.77 -6.16 -8.09
C LYS A 3 -13.61 -5.30 -8.61
N ILE A 4 -13.76 -4.00 -8.43
CA ILE A 4 -12.76 -3.01 -8.87
C ILE A 4 -11.67 -2.87 -7.80
N PRO A 5 -10.39 -3.03 -8.15
CA PRO A 5 -9.31 -2.83 -7.19
C PRO A 5 -9.25 -1.35 -6.75
N ARG A 6 -8.94 -1.15 -5.49
CA ARG A 6 -8.75 0.22 -4.96
C ARG A 6 -7.36 0.75 -5.26
N ILE A 7 -6.41 -0.12 -5.59
CA ILE A 7 -5.03 0.27 -5.87
C ILE A 7 -4.53 -0.50 -7.09
N SER A 8 -3.72 0.18 -7.88
CA SER A 8 -3.01 -0.41 -9.02
C SER A 8 -1.56 0.08 -9.00
N VAL A 9 -0.77 -0.37 -9.95
CA VAL A 9 0.66 -0.05 -10.01
C VAL A 9 1.05 0.22 -11.46
N THR A 10 1.87 1.27 -11.67
CA THR A 10 2.40 1.57 -13.00
C THR A 10 3.48 0.55 -13.36
N PRO A 11 3.77 0.36 -14.67
CA PRO A 11 4.85 -0.56 -15.07
C PRO A 11 6.20 -0.23 -14.46
N LYS A 12 6.53 1.05 -14.32
CA LYS A 12 7.78 1.47 -13.68
C LYS A 12 7.84 1.09 -12.20
N ALA A 13 6.75 1.35 -11.48
CA ALA A 13 6.67 1.01 -10.07
C ALA A 13 6.66 -0.49 -9.87
N GLU A 14 5.95 -1.23 -10.73
CA GLU A 14 5.92 -2.69 -10.67
C GLU A 14 7.33 -3.28 -10.79
N GLU A 15 8.11 -2.78 -11.74
CA GLU A 15 9.49 -3.24 -11.93
C GLU A 15 10.34 -2.96 -10.70
N LEU A 16 10.21 -1.78 -10.10
CA LEU A 16 10.94 -1.46 -8.88
C LEU A 16 10.54 -2.36 -7.72
N VAL A 17 9.25 -2.62 -7.55
CA VAL A 17 8.75 -3.52 -6.50
C VAL A 17 9.33 -4.92 -6.71
N ARG A 18 9.37 -5.39 -7.95
CA ARG A 18 9.94 -6.70 -8.27
C ARG A 18 11.41 -6.77 -7.90
N GLN A 19 12.20 -5.74 -8.24
CA GLN A 19 13.61 -5.66 -7.88
C GLN A 19 13.81 -5.66 -6.37
N LEU A 20 13.02 -4.88 -5.65
CA LEU A 20 13.10 -4.80 -4.19
C LEU A 20 12.73 -6.13 -3.55
N SER A 21 11.73 -6.84 -4.07
CA SER A 21 11.34 -8.13 -3.53
C SER A 21 12.40 -9.21 -3.77
N GLU A 22 13.11 -9.15 -4.89
CA GLU A 22 14.22 -10.06 -5.16
C GLU A 22 15.38 -9.82 -4.20
N GLU A 23 15.63 -8.57 -3.84
CA GLU A 23 16.73 -8.19 -2.98
C GLU A 23 16.40 -8.37 -1.49
N PHE A 24 15.19 -8.01 -1.07
CA PHE A 24 14.83 -7.94 0.35
C PHE A 24 13.80 -8.99 0.79
N GLY A 25 13.22 -9.75 -0.13
CA GLY A 25 12.20 -10.75 0.18
C GLY A 25 10.79 -10.15 0.24
N GLU A 26 9.96 -10.67 1.12
CA GLU A 26 8.58 -10.18 1.25
C GLU A 26 8.55 -8.72 1.71
N LEU A 27 7.70 -7.96 1.06
CA LEU A 27 7.58 -6.52 1.28
C LEU A 27 6.22 -6.16 1.87
N MET A 28 6.13 -4.94 2.36
CA MET A 28 4.87 -4.31 2.72
C MET A 28 4.97 -2.82 2.43
N PHE A 29 3.83 -2.18 2.25
CA PHE A 29 3.78 -0.75 2.01
C PHE A 29 2.95 -0.09 3.10
N TYR A 30 3.32 1.14 3.44
CA TYR A 30 2.57 1.93 4.40
C TYR A 30 2.57 3.40 3.98
N GLN A 31 1.39 4.01 3.99
CA GLN A 31 1.25 5.44 3.75
C GLN A 31 0.70 6.08 5.03
N ALA A 32 1.54 6.87 5.69
CA ALA A 32 1.17 7.55 6.92
C ALA A 32 0.20 8.68 6.63
N GLY A 33 -0.72 8.91 7.55
CA GLY A 33 -1.56 10.09 7.53
C GLY A 33 -0.70 11.30 7.84
N GLY A 34 -0.95 12.39 7.15
CA GLY A 34 -0.28 13.64 7.40
C GLY A 34 -1.24 14.79 7.14
N CYS A 35 -0.95 15.91 7.73
CA CYS A 35 -1.73 17.11 7.51
C CYS A 35 -1.39 17.79 6.19
N CYS A 36 -0.43 17.28 5.46
CA CYS A 36 0.07 17.89 4.25
C CYS A 36 -0.19 17.02 3.04
N GLU A 37 -0.45 17.64 1.92
CA GLU A 37 -0.48 16.96 0.64
C GLU A 37 0.89 16.37 0.38
N GLY A 38 0.91 15.19 -0.24
CA GLY A 38 2.16 14.61 -0.67
C GLY A 38 2.82 13.68 0.31
N THR A 39 2.08 13.17 1.31
CA THR A 39 2.57 12.04 2.09
C THR A 39 2.84 10.89 1.12
N GLN A 40 4.08 10.44 1.10
CA GLN A 40 4.49 9.42 0.16
C GLN A 40 4.43 8.04 0.81
N PRO A 41 4.03 7.01 0.04
CA PRO A 41 4.05 5.66 0.57
C PRO A 41 5.50 5.21 0.80
N GLN A 42 5.69 4.39 1.82
CA GLN A 42 6.98 3.82 2.16
C GLN A 42 6.93 2.31 1.97
N CYS A 43 8.05 1.73 1.59
CA CYS A 43 8.20 0.29 1.38
C CYS A 43 9.13 -0.28 2.44
N PHE A 44 8.69 -1.33 3.11
CA PHE A 44 9.46 -2.01 4.16
C PHE A 44 9.50 -3.50 3.89
N ARG A 45 10.43 -4.20 4.52
CA ARG A 45 10.37 -5.66 4.60
C ARG A 45 9.18 -6.04 5.49
N LYS A 46 8.45 -7.06 5.10
CA LYS A 46 7.35 -7.56 5.91
C LYS A 46 7.85 -7.90 7.31
N GLY A 47 7.18 -7.38 8.33
CA GLY A 47 7.55 -7.58 9.72
C GLY A 47 8.51 -6.56 10.29
N HIS A 48 9.04 -5.63 9.48
CA HIS A 48 9.92 -4.58 9.95
C HIS A 48 9.19 -3.26 10.26
N PHE A 49 7.90 -3.22 10.01
CA PHE A 49 7.03 -2.11 10.35
C PHE A 49 5.68 -2.68 10.76
N TYR A 50 5.07 -2.12 11.80
CA TYR A 50 3.81 -2.63 12.32
C TYR A 50 2.72 -1.56 12.19
N PRO A 51 1.74 -1.76 11.29
CA PRO A 51 0.57 -0.89 11.25
C PRO A 51 -0.18 -0.91 12.57
N ARG A 52 -0.98 0.11 12.80
CA ARG A 52 -1.86 0.16 13.97
C ARG A 52 -3.12 -0.65 13.73
N THR A 53 -3.83 -0.99 14.79
CA THR A 53 -5.00 -1.87 14.70
C THR A 53 -6.10 -1.34 13.78
N LYS A 54 -6.21 -0.02 13.66
CA LYS A 54 -7.22 0.64 12.80
C LYS A 54 -6.73 0.94 11.39
N ASP A 55 -5.45 0.71 11.10
CA ASP A 55 -4.93 0.94 9.76
C ASP A 55 -5.57 -0.03 8.78
N VAL A 56 -5.65 0.39 7.53
CA VAL A 56 -6.46 -0.29 6.51
C VAL A 56 -5.59 -0.71 5.35
N SER A 57 -5.73 -1.96 4.91
CA SER A 57 -5.17 -2.38 3.63
C SER A 57 -6.20 -2.11 2.54
N ILE A 58 -5.80 -1.39 1.51
CA ILE A 58 -6.66 -1.09 0.36
C ILE A 58 -6.44 -2.06 -0.79
N GLY A 59 -5.60 -3.05 -0.59
CA GLY A 59 -5.32 -4.07 -1.57
C GLY A 59 -3.85 -4.49 -1.53
N THR A 60 -3.40 -5.13 -2.59
CA THR A 60 -2.03 -5.61 -2.68
C THR A 60 -1.34 -5.11 -3.94
N ILE A 61 -0.03 -4.98 -3.86
CA ILE A 61 0.85 -4.73 -5.02
C ILE A 61 1.74 -5.97 -5.14
N LEU A 62 1.61 -6.71 -6.23
CA LEU A 62 2.33 -7.97 -6.44
C LEU A 62 2.18 -8.95 -5.28
N GLY A 63 1.01 -8.94 -4.63
CA GLY A 63 0.73 -9.78 -3.48
C GLY A 63 1.13 -9.21 -2.13
N PHE A 64 1.78 -8.05 -2.10
CA PHE A 64 2.21 -7.40 -0.85
C PHE A 64 1.19 -6.38 -0.40
N GLN A 65 0.80 -6.42 0.87
CA GLN A 65 -0.24 -5.55 1.43
C GLN A 65 0.17 -4.07 1.35
N PHE A 66 -0.78 -3.23 0.99
CA PHE A 66 -0.60 -1.78 1.02
C PHE A 66 -1.48 -1.19 2.12
N TRP A 67 -0.84 -0.78 3.20
CA TRP A 67 -1.51 -0.26 4.39
C TRP A 67 -1.55 1.26 4.35
N ILE A 68 -2.65 1.83 4.78
CA ILE A 68 -2.76 3.28 4.94
C ILE A 68 -3.35 3.62 6.31
N ASP A 69 -3.01 4.81 6.79
CA ASP A 69 -3.57 5.34 8.01
C ASP A 69 -5.10 5.43 7.93
N HIS A 70 -5.78 5.11 9.03
CA HIS A 70 -7.24 5.13 9.09
C HIS A 70 -7.84 6.47 8.66
N ASP A 71 -7.31 7.57 9.19
CA ASP A 71 -7.83 8.90 8.87
C ASP A 71 -7.57 9.27 7.41
N LEU A 72 -6.42 8.88 6.89
CA LEU A 72 -6.10 9.08 5.48
C LEU A 72 -7.09 8.30 4.60
N PHE A 73 -7.40 7.06 4.98
CA PHE A 73 -8.39 6.26 4.24
C PHE A 73 -9.75 6.94 4.24
N GLU A 74 -10.21 7.42 5.39
CA GLU A 74 -11.52 8.10 5.48
C GLU A 74 -11.59 9.32 4.57
N TYR A 75 -10.48 10.01 4.40
CA TYR A 75 -10.40 11.18 3.53
C TYR A 75 -10.39 10.81 2.05
N TRP A 76 -9.68 9.74 1.68
CA TRP A 76 -9.42 9.37 0.28
C TRP A 76 -10.16 8.14 -0.21
N LYS A 77 -11.08 7.59 0.54
CA LYS A 77 -11.74 6.30 0.23
C LYS A 77 -12.54 6.28 -1.08
N TYR A 78 -12.87 7.44 -1.62
CA TYR A 78 -13.57 7.54 -2.90
C TYR A 78 -12.63 7.67 -4.09
N SER A 79 -11.34 7.56 -3.86
CA SER A 79 -10.31 7.69 -4.88
C SER A 79 -9.59 6.37 -5.12
N HIS A 80 -9.26 6.12 -6.37
CA HIS A 80 -8.37 5.05 -6.76
C HIS A 80 -6.94 5.50 -6.52
N PHE A 81 -6.12 4.63 -5.95
CA PHE A 81 -4.69 4.87 -5.72
C PHE A 81 -3.90 4.16 -6.81
N GLU A 82 -3.01 4.86 -7.45
CA GLU A 82 -2.08 4.25 -8.41
C GLU A 82 -0.66 4.45 -7.90
N LEU A 83 0.01 3.35 -7.56
CA LEU A 83 1.40 3.42 -7.13
C LEU A 83 2.29 3.67 -8.33
N ASP A 84 3.06 4.73 -8.25
CA ASP A 84 3.99 5.14 -9.28
C ASP A 84 5.36 5.41 -8.63
N VAL A 85 6.34 5.74 -9.42
CA VAL A 85 7.69 5.99 -8.93
C VAL A 85 8.30 7.17 -9.67
N THR A 86 9.11 7.93 -8.95
CA THR A 86 9.88 9.04 -9.52
C THR A 86 11.31 8.95 -9.04
N ASP A 87 12.23 9.58 -9.76
CA ASP A 87 13.63 9.64 -9.36
C ASP A 87 13.81 10.61 -8.19
N GLY A 88 14.78 10.34 -7.35
CA GLY A 88 15.17 11.22 -6.26
C GLY A 88 14.80 10.69 -4.89
N PHE A 89 15.14 11.47 -3.87
CA PHE A 89 14.93 11.11 -2.47
C PHE A 89 13.78 11.94 -1.91
N GLY A 90 12.66 11.31 -1.57
CA GLY A 90 11.52 12.04 -1.06
C GLY A 90 10.85 11.38 0.14
N ALA A 91 10.98 10.07 0.28
CA ALA A 91 10.24 9.30 1.28
C ALA A 91 10.99 9.09 2.60
N GLY A 92 12.19 9.65 2.73
CA GLY A 92 13.03 9.45 3.91
C GLY A 92 13.87 8.19 3.83
N GLY A 93 14.88 8.10 4.70
CA GLY A 93 15.92 7.07 4.62
C GLY A 93 15.51 5.66 5.01
N PHE A 94 14.30 5.49 5.55
CA PHE A 94 13.85 4.17 6.01
C PHE A 94 13.10 3.38 4.94
N SER A 95 12.69 4.01 3.85
CA SER A 95 11.99 3.32 2.78
C SER A 95 13.00 2.63 1.86
N LEU A 96 12.72 1.39 1.48
CA LEU A 96 13.68 0.54 0.76
C LEU A 96 14.09 1.10 -0.60
N GLU A 97 13.17 1.75 -1.31
CA GLU A 97 13.47 2.29 -2.64
C GLU A 97 14.48 3.44 -2.61
N THR A 98 14.71 4.04 -1.44
CA THR A 98 15.70 5.11 -1.29
C THR A 98 17.09 4.63 -1.66
N ALA A 99 17.42 3.37 -1.41
CA ALA A 99 18.73 2.79 -1.77
C ALA A 99 18.96 2.79 -3.28
N LYS A 100 17.91 2.92 -4.08
CA LYS A 100 18.01 2.96 -5.55
C LYS A 100 17.77 4.36 -6.10
N SER A 101 17.81 5.38 -5.24
CA SER A 101 17.56 6.77 -5.60
C SER A 101 16.22 6.99 -6.26
N LYS A 102 15.22 6.27 -5.78
CA LYS A 102 13.83 6.33 -6.25
C LYS A 102 12.89 6.67 -5.11
N THR A 103 11.73 7.17 -5.44
CA THR A 103 10.68 7.50 -4.47
C THR A 103 9.34 7.02 -5.02
N PHE A 104 8.63 6.22 -4.23
CA PHE A 104 7.25 5.87 -4.57
C PHE A 104 6.34 7.07 -4.37
N LYS A 105 5.34 7.17 -5.20
CA LYS A 105 4.30 8.20 -5.08
C LYS A 105 2.96 7.59 -5.45
N ILE A 106 1.88 8.28 -5.08
CA ILE A 106 0.53 7.86 -5.43
C ILE A 106 -0.11 8.89 -6.34
N ASN A 107 -0.65 8.41 -7.45
CA ASN A 107 -1.53 9.20 -8.29
C ASN A 107 -2.96 8.86 -7.90
N TYR A 108 -3.81 9.86 -7.73
CA TYR A 108 -5.19 9.68 -7.30
C TYR A 108 -6.14 10.05 -8.43
N HIS A 109 -7.23 9.29 -8.57
CA HIS A 109 -8.36 9.75 -9.37
C HIS A 109 -9.64 9.27 -8.69
N LEU A 110 -10.69 10.07 -8.82
CA LEU A 110 -11.98 9.71 -8.21
C LEU A 110 -12.61 8.54 -8.95
N PHE A 111 -13.19 7.62 -8.17
CA PHE A 111 -14.00 6.57 -8.77
C PHE A 111 -15.28 7.14 -9.35
N SER A 112 -15.78 6.54 -10.44
CA SER A 112 -17.12 6.81 -10.93
C SER A 112 -18.14 6.18 -9.96
N GLN A 113 -19.40 6.60 -10.07
CA GLN A 113 -20.45 6.03 -9.23
C GLN A 113 -20.60 4.52 -9.46
N GLU A 114 -20.46 4.07 -10.69
CA GLU A 114 -20.52 2.66 -11.02
C GLU A 114 -19.37 1.89 -10.39
N GLU A 115 -18.17 2.45 -10.42
CA GLU A 115 -17.00 1.84 -9.79
C GLU A 115 -17.16 1.76 -8.28
N LEU A 116 -17.70 2.82 -7.65
CA LEU A 116 -17.94 2.84 -6.19
C LEU A 116 -18.85 1.71 -5.74
N ASN A 117 -19.78 1.30 -6.58
CA ASN A 117 -20.70 0.22 -6.26
C ASN A 117 -20.07 -1.16 -6.33
N ASN A 118 -18.87 -1.28 -6.89
CA ASN A 118 -18.22 -2.56 -7.17
C ASN A 118 -16.79 -2.65 -6.64
N LEU A 119 -16.45 -1.86 -5.62
CA LEU A 119 -15.08 -1.85 -5.09
C LEU A 119 -14.77 -3.11 -4.29
N GLU A 120 -13.51 -3.53 -4.35
CA GLU A 120 -13.00 -4.58 -3.49
C GLU A 120 -13.07 -4.13 -2.03
N ASP A 121 -13.22 -5.10 -1.13
CA ASP A 121 -13.28 -4.83 0.29
C ASP A 121 -11.90 -4.43 0.82
N THR A 122 -11.92 -3.65 1.91
CA THR A 122 -10.71 -3.31 2.64
C THR A 122 -10.52 -4.29 3.79
N LEU A 123 -9.32 -4.29 4.37
CA LEU A 123 -8.98 -5.19 5.46
C LEU A 123 -8.32 -4.38 6.58
N LEU A 124 -8.87 -4.44 7.78
CA LEU A 124 -8.26 -3.80 8.95
C LEU A 124 -7.04 -4.60 9.41
N TYR A 125 -6.01 -3.92 9.89
CA TYR A 125 -4.81 -4.59 10.38
C TYR A 125 -5.14 -5.57 11.51
N HIS A 126 -6.06 -5.21 12.38
CA HIS A 126 -6.53 -6.09 13.44
C HIS A 126 -7.07 -7.41 12.89
N GLU A 127 -7.90 -7.33 11.84
CA GLU A 127 -8.46 -8.52 11.19
C GLU A 127 -7.38 -9.36 10.51
N TYR A 128 -6.42 -8.67 9.87
CA TYR A 128 -5.29 -9.31 9.21
C TYR A 128 -4.48 -10.13 10.22
N MET A 129 -4.22 -9.57 11.39
CA MET A 129 -3.44 -10.28 12.42
C MET A 129 -4.17 -11.51 12.94
N ILE A 130 -5.49 -11.45 13.06
CA ILE A 130 -6.28 -12.63 13.45
C ILE A 130 -6.17 -13.71 12.39
N GLN A 131 -6.28 -13.35 11.12
CA GLN A 131 -6.15 -14.30 10.01
C GLN A 131 -4.76 -14.95 9.98
N GLU A 132 -3.72 -14.18 10.21
CA GLU A 132 -2.35 -14.71 10.24
C GLU A 132 -2.14 -15.69 11.40
N LYS A 133 -2.71 -15.40 12.58
CA LYS A 133 -2.67 -16.32 13.72
C LYS A 133 -3.40 -17.62 13.42
N GLU A 134 -4.56 -17.55 12.79
CA GLU A 134 -5.33 -18.73 12.40
C GLU A 134 -4.55 -19.62 11.45
N LYS A 135 -3.84 -19.03 10.49
CA LYS A 135 -2.99 -19.77 9.57
C LYS A 135 -1.86 -20.50 10.30
N GLN A 136 -1.26 -19.86 11.31
CA GLN A 136 -0.21 -20.47 12.10
C GLN A 136 -0.73 -21.62 12.98
N GLN A 137 -1.97 -21.54 13.42
CA GLN A 137 -2.60 -22.55 14.26
C GLN A 137 -3.12 -23.76 13.48
N SER A 138 -3.16 -23.67 12.15
CA SER A 138 -3.68 -24.74 11.30
C SER A 138 -2.68 -25.88 11.08
N PHE A 139 -1.53 -25.80 11.65
CA PHE A 139 -0.50 -26.84 11.50
C PHE A 139 -0.48 -27.82 12.65
#